data_3292c47677f2d057f43a3bb1fc19015e
#
_entry.id   3292c47677f2d057f43a3bb1fc19015e
#
_cell.length_a   1.000
_cell.length_b   1.000
_cell.length_c   1.000
_cell.angle_alpha   90.00
_cell.angle_beta   90.00
_cell.angle_gamma   90.00
#
_symmetry.space_group_name_H-M   'P 1'
#
loop_
_entity.id
_entity.type
_entity.pdbx_description
1 polymer ?
#
loop_
_entity_poly.entity_id
_entity_poly.type
_entity_poly.pdbx_seq_one_letter_code
_entity_poly.pdbx_strand_id
1 'polypeptide(L)'
;DDGTDDGIAQPSVCGRERGWLKPAPVANGAERIIGCLLAGAAGDALGARVEFMSWDEIRRGFGNWGIRSMAPAYGRRGAITDDTQMMLFTAEGLLRAFVRQADTGSCHVPAVIHHALQRWLVTQGVEPALSPCRDGWLIRQKELWSRRAPGNTCLSALIDSAEFGEHAVN
;
A
#
# COMPACT_ATOMS: atom_id res chain seq x y z
N ASP A 1 -48.69 55.51 19.46
CA ASP A 1 -48.40 54.14 18.94
C ASP A 1 -46.94 53.89 18.99
N ASP A 2 -46.60 53.23 20.04
CA ASP A 2 -45.25 52.99 20.49
C ASP A 2 -44.79 51.64 19.94
N GLY A 3 -43.94 51.72 18.92
CA GLY A 3 -43.33 50.52 18.31
C GLY A 3 -41.96 50.31 18.86
N THR A 4 -41.86 49.49 19.90
CA THR A 4 -40.57 49.02 20.45
C THR A 4 -39.94 48.01 19.49
N ASP A 5 -38.85 48.43 18.86
CA ASP A 5 -37.99 47.59 18.06
C ASP A 5 -37.05 46.81 18.98
N ASP A 6 -37.39 45.56 19.23
CA ASP A 6 -36.52 44.62 20.00
C ASP A 6 -35.39 44.13 19.10
N GLY A 7 -34.31 44.91 19.08
CA GLY A 7 -33.04 44.52 18.44
C GLY A 7 -32.43 43.28 19.07
N ILE A 8 -32.70 42.11 18.46
CA ILE A 8 -31.99 40.86 18.80
C ILE A 8 -30.54 40.97 18.31
N ALA A 9 -29.62 41.23 19.23
CA ALA A 9 -28.20 41.19 18.98
C ALA A 9 -27.79 39.77 18.57
N GLN A 10 -27.40 39.59 17.35
CA GLN A 10 -26.78 38.36 16.91
C GLN A 10 -25.39 38.21 17.55
N PRO A 11 -25.03 37.01 18.06
CA PRO A 11 -23.70 36.80 18.63
C PRO A 11 -22.66 36.86 17.49
N SER A 12 -21.70 37.74 17.65
CA SER A 12 -20.53 37.84 16.79
C SER A 12 -19.78 36.50 16.80
N VAL A 13 -19.85 35.75 15.69
CA VAL A 13 -19.03 34.55 15.46
C VAL A 13 -17.60 35.04 15.38
N CYS A 14 -16.86 34.94 16.50
CA CYS A 14 -15.42 35.13 16.53
C CYS A 14 -14.79 34.16 15.55
N GLY A 15 -14.46 34.64 14.36
CA GLY A 15 -13.73 33.91 13.33
C GLY A 15 -12.34 33.61 13.83
N ARG A 16 -12.14 32.40 14.41
CA ARG A 16 -10.79 31.83 14.43
C ARG A 16 -10.41 31.59 12.99
N GLU A 17 -9.58 32.45 12.44
CA GLU A 17 -8.85 32.16 11.22
C GLU A 17 -8.16 30.79 11.45
N ARG A 18 -8.72 29.76 10.88
CA ARG A 18 -8.03 28.49 10.70
C ARG A 18 -6.86 28.81 9.77
N GLY A 19 -5.67 28.97 10.35
CA GLY A 19 -4.46 29.09 9.59
C GLY A 19 -4.35 27.89 8.66
N TRP A 20 -4.77 28.07 7.41
CA TRP A 20 -4.56 27.09 6.37
C TRP A 20 -3.07 26.89 6.28
N LEU A 21 -2.60 25.68 6.59
CA LEU A 21 -1.23 25.28 6.29
C LEU A 21 -0.97 25.71 4.84
N LYS A 22 0.02 26.56 4.62
CA LYS A 22 0.44 26.91 3.27
C LYS A 22 0.63 25.60 2.52
N PRO A 23 0.05 25.44 1.32
CA PRO A 23 0.25 24.22 0.55
C PRO A 23 1.75 23.98 0.45
N ALA A 24 2.19 22.79 0.85
CA ALA A 24 3.58 22.38 0.69
C ALA A 24 3.98 22.56 -0.78
N PRO A 25 5.23 22.92 -1.09
CA PRO A 25 5.68 23.00 -2.47
C PRO A 25 5.31 21.69 -3.17
N VAL A 26 4.80 21.81 -4.40
CA VAL A 26 4.35 20.63 -5.18
C VAL A 26 5.53 19.68 -5.31
N ALA A 27 5.46 18.55 -4.62
CA ALA A 27 6.48 17.50 -4.68
C ALA A 27 6.71 17.08 -6.14
N ASN A 28 7.96 16.88 -6.53
CA ASN A 28 8.27 16.34 -7.85
C ASN A 28 7.71 14.90 -7.99
N GLY A 29 7.65 14.36 -9.20
CA GLY A 29 7.06 13.06 -9.45
C GLY A 29 7.68 11.93 -8.61
N ALA A 30 9.00 11.95 -8.42
CA ALA A 30 9.74 10.97 -7.63
C ALA A 30 9.36 11.04 -6.15
N GLU A 31 9.29 12.24 -5.57
CA GLU A 31 8.88 12.45 -4.17
C GLU A 31 7.45 11.96 -3.92
N ARG A 32 6.56 12.15 -4.87
CA ARG A 32 5.18 11.66 -4.78
C ARG A 32 5.13 10.13 -4.79
N ILE A 33 5.90 9.47 -5.65
CA ILE A 33 5.98 8.00 -5.71
C ILE A 33 6.57 7.47 -4.39
N ILE A 34 7.67 8.03 -3.93
CA ILE A 34 8.29 7.65 -2.65
C ILE A 34 7.31 7.84 -1.49
N GLY A 35 6.63 8.99 -1.44
CA GLY A 35 5.62 9.27 -0.42
C GLY A 35 4.46 8.27 -0.45
N CYS A 36 3.99 7.87 -1.61
CA CYS A 36 2.94 6.86 -1.79
C CYS A 36 3.39 5.49 -1.23
N LEU A 37 4.58 5.02 -1.63
CA LEU A 37 5.12 3.75 -1.17
C LEU A 37 5.37 3.73 0.33
N LEU A 38 5.93 4.81 0.89
CA LEU A 38 6.17 4.93 2.33
C LEU A 38 4.86 5.00 3.13
N ALA A 39 3.86 5.73 2.64
CA ALA A 39 2.57 5.83 3.30
C ALA A 39 1.83 4.47 3.27
N GLY A 40 1.86 3.76 2.14
CA GLY A 40 1.32 2.42 2.03
C GLY A 40 1.99 1.45 3.02
N ALA A 41 3.32 1.41 3.05
CA ALA A 41 4.07 0.56 3.98
C ALA A 41 3.83 0.93 5.45
N ALA A 42 3.66 2.22 5.76
CA ALA A 42 3.35 2.67 7.13
C ALA A 42 1.93 2.26 7.54
N GLY A 43 0.95 2.34 6.63
CA GLY A 43 -0.42 1.89 6.84
C GLY A 43 -0.51 0.39 7.07
N ASP A 44 0.13 -0.40 6.22
CA ASP A 44 0.27 -1.84 6.35
C ASP A 44 0.93 -2.23 7.68
N ALA A 45 2.08 -1.66 8.01
CA ALA A 45 2.77 -1.93 9.27
C ALA A 45 1.96 -1.50 10.51
N LEU A 46 1.08 -0.51 10.40
CA LEU A 46 0.14 -0.13 11.46
C LEU A 46 -0.95 -1.18 11.61
N GLY A 47 -1.51 -1.66 10.48
CA GLY A 47 -2.59 -2.64 10.42
C GLY A 47 -2.16 -4.08 10.75
N ALA A 48 -0.92 -4.45 10.48
CA ALA A 48 -0.40 -5.82 10.54
C ALA A 48 -0.73 -6.59 11.84
N ARG A 49 -0.82 -5.90 12.99
CA ARG A 49 -1.16 -6.55 14.28
C ARG A 49 -2.62 -6.91 14.38
N VAL A 50 -3.49 -6.19 13.71
CA VAL A 50 -4.95 -6.31 13.85
C VAL A 50 -5.64 -6.94 12.65
N GLU A 51 -4.90 -7.26 11.60
CA GLU A 51 -5.39 -7.77 10.32
C GLU A 51 -6.40 -8.93 10.47
N PHE A 52 -6.12 -9.86 11.40
CA PHE A 52 -6.97 -11.04 11.63
C PHE A 52 -7.80 -10.94 12.91
N MET A 53 -7.92 -9.74 13.49
CA MET A 53 -8.70 -9.51 14.70
C MET A 53 -10.10 -9.04 14.35
N SER A 54 -11.11 -9.54 15.06
CA SER A 54 -12.45 -8.97 15.02
C SER A 54 -12.47 -7.57 15.61
N TRP A 55 -13.50 -6.78 15.26
CA TRP A 55 -13.65 -5.44 15.79
C TRP A 55 -13.70 -5.40 17.33
N ASP A 56 -14.37 -6.39 17.95
CA ASP A 56 -14.44 -6.47 19.40
C ASP A 56 -13.09 -6.79 20.05
N GLU A 57 -12.27 -7.61 19.41
CA GLU A 57 -10.89 -7.88 19.85
C GLU A 57 -10.00 -6.64 19.73
N ILE A 58 -10.14 -5.90 18.61
CA ILE A 58 -9.42 -4.63 18.42
C ILE A 58 -9.80 -3.65 19.51
N ARG A 59 -11.11 -3.46 19.79
CA ARG A 59 -11.58 -2.55 20.83
C ARG A 59 -11.10 -2.94 22.21
N ARG A 60 -11.09 -4.22 22.53
CA ARG A 60 -10.60 -4.73 23.82
C ARG A 60 -9.09 -4.52 23.98
N GLY A 61 -8.32 -4.73 22.90
CA GLY A 61 -6.86 -4.62 22.93
C GLY A 61 -6.32 -3.20 22.79
N PHE A 62 -7.00 -2.34 22.03
CA PHE A 62 -6.50 -1.03 21.63
C PHE A 62 -7.46 0.13 21.98
N GLY A 63 -8.58 -0.17 22.65
CA GLY A 63 -9.58 0.83 23.05
C GLY A 63 -10.54 1.20 21.90
N ASN A 64 -11.45 2.13 22.20
CA ASN A 64 -12.55 2.51 21.29
C ASN A 64 -12.08 3.14 19.96
N TRP A 65 -10.85 3.64 19.91
CA TRP A 65 -10.29 4.28 18.74
C TRP A 65 -9.46 3.31 17.88
N GLY A 66 -9.37 2.03 18.25
CA GLY A 66 -8.57 1.03 17.57
C GLY A 66 -7.07 1.28 17.68
N ILE A 67 -6.31 0.63 16.79
CA ILE A 67 -4.85 0.76 16.76
C ILE A 67 -4.44 2.14 16.24
N ARG A 68 -3.55 2.83 16.99
CA ARG A 68 -3.07 4.19 16.67
C ARG A 68 -1.55 4.29 16.64
N SER A 69 -0.86 3.21 16.96
CA SER A 69 0.59 3.12 16.92
C SER A 69 0.98 1.71 16.51
N MET A 70 2.12 1.58 15.84
CA MET A 70 2.62 0.29 15.41
C MET A 70 2.82 -0.63 16.61
N ALA A 71 2.15 -1.78 16.58
CA ALA A 71 2.30 -2.84 17.58
C ALA A 71 3.18 -3.98 17.03
N PRO A 72 3.75 -4.84 17.88
CA PRO A 72 4.53 -5.98 17.42
C PRO A 72 3.68 -6.95 16.59
N ALA A 73 4.14 -7.26 15.39
CA ALA A 73 3.64 -8.32 14.52
C ALA A 73 4.85 -9.03 13.89
N TYR A 74 4.73 -10.32 13.58
CA TYR A 74 5.81 -11.08 12.95
C TYR A 74 7.17 -10.92 13.65
N GLY A 75 7.18 -10.89 14.97
CA GLY A 75 8.39 -10.79 15.80
C GLY A 75 9.03 -9.41 15.91
N ARG A 76 8.46 -8.36 15.32
CA ARG A 76 9.01 -6.99 15.35
C ARG A 76 7.92 -5.92 15.34
N ARG A 77 8.26 -4.73 15.83
CA ARG A 77 7.41 -3.54 15.71
C ARG A 77 7.57 -2.93 14.32
N GLY A 78 6.46 -2.55 13.68
CA GLY A 78 6.48 -1.97 12.35
C GLY A 78 6.84 -3.01 11.27
N ALA A 79 6.42 -4.25 11.45
CA ALA A 79 6.53 -5.27 10.42
C ALA A 79 5.53 -4.96 9.30
N ILE A 80 6.00 -4.98 8.07
CA ILE A 80 5.17 -4.95 6.87
C ILE A 80 4.63 -6.36 6.58
N THR A 81 3.53 -6.46 5.83
CA THR A 81 2.93 -7.72 5.37
C THR A 81 3.21 -7.98 3.89
N ASP A 82 2.50 -8.94 3.31
CA ASP A 82 2.49 -9.21 1.87
C ASP A 82 1.96 -8.02 1.06
N ASP A 83 1.07 -7.21 1.61
CA ASP A 83 0.56 -6.00 0.94
C ASP A 83 1.70 -5.05 0.53
N THR A 84 2.59 -4.73 1.44
CA THR A 84 3.77 -3.91 1.11
C THR A 84 4.72 -4.66 0.17
N GLN A 85 4.93 -5.96 0.37
CA GLN A 85 5.78 -6.74 -0.50
C GLN A 85 5.27 -6.70 -1.94
N MET A 86 4.00 -7.00 -2.16
CA MET A 86 3.36 -6.98 -3.48
C MET A 86 3.34 -5.58 -4.09
N MET A 87 3.06 -4.54 -3.30
CA MET A 87 3.15 -3.15 -3.74
C MET A 87 4.56 -2.81 -4.27
N LEU A 88 5.62 -3.22 -3.59
CA LEU A 88 6.99 -2.99 -4.00
C LEU A 88 7.33 -3.74 -5.30
N PHE A 89 6.95 -5.02 -5.42
CA PHE A 89 7.17 -5.79 -6.64
C PHE A 89 6.36 -5.24 -7.82
N THR A 90 5.15 -4.74 -7.58
CA THR A 90 4.37 -4.01 -8.60
C THR A 90 5.08 -2.75 -9.05
N ALA A 91 5.63 -1.96 -8.12
CA ALA A 91 6.40 -0.76 -8.44
C ALA A 91 7.68 -1.09 -9.24
N GLU A 92 8.40 -2.17 -8.89
CA GLU A 92 9.52 -2.66 -9.69
C GLU A 92 9.08 -3.03 -11.11
N GLY A 93 7.94 -3.72 -11.25
CA GLY A 93 7.35 -4.07 -12.55
C GLY A 93 7.04 -2.85 -13.39
N LEU A 94 6.41 -1.83 -12.80
CA LEU A 94 6.10 -0.56 -13.48
C LEU A 94 7.35 0.18 -13.93
N LEU A 95 8.38 0.28 -13.09
CA LEU A 95 9.65 0.91 -13.44
C LEU A 95 10.33 0.18 -14.61
N ARG A 96 10.34 -1.14 -14.58
CA ARG A 96 10.90 -1.95 -15.68
C ARG A 96 10.10 -1.78 -16.97
N ALA A 97 8.77 -1.72 -16.87
CA ALA A 97 7.92 -1.47 -18.03
C ALA A 97 8.17 -0.10 -18.63
N PHE A 98 8.32 0.93 -17.80
CA PHE A 98 8.64 2.29 -18.22
C PHE A 98 10.00 2.34 -18.97
N VAL A 99 11.03 1.76 -18.39
CA VAL A 99 12.36 1.69 -19.03
C VAL A 99 12.29 0.94 -20.37
N ARG A 100 11.64 -0.23 -20.39
CA ARG A 100 11.46 -1.01 -21.61
C ARG A 100 10.71 -0.23 -22.68
N GLN A 101 9.65 0.46 -22.33
CA GLN A 101 8.90 1.30 -23.27
C GLN A 101 9.77 2.41 -23.85
N ALA A 102 10.63 3.04 -23.02
CA ALA A 102 11.55 4.08 -23.47
C ALA A 102 12.63 3.54 -24.41
N ASP A 103 13.16 2.36 -24.12
CA ASP A 103 14.29 1.76 -24.87
C ASP A 103 13.85 1.12 -26.20
N THR A 104 12.67 0.46 -26.21
CA THR A 104 12.23 -0.36 -27.36
C THR A 104 11.03 0.22 -28.10
N GLY A 105 10.41 1.29 -27.59
CA GLY A 105 9.22 1.89 -28.16
C GLY A 105 7.91 1.11 -27.90
N SER A 106 7.98 -0.08 -27.27
CA SER A 106 6.80 -0.89 -26.96
C SER A 106 6.96 -1.69 -25.68
N CYS A 107 5.86 -1.85 -24.92
CA CYS A 107 5.85 -2.67 -23.72
C CYS A 107 4.44 -3.14 -23.41
N HIS A 108 4.27 -4.43 -23.13
CA HIS A 108 3.03 -4.96 -22.52
C HIS A 108 3.14 -4.89 -21.01
N VAL A 109 2.69 -3.78 -20.44
CA VAL A 109 2.84 -3.44 -19.01
C VAL A 109 2.31 -4.53 -18.08
N PRO A 110 1.10 -5.11 -18.30
CA PRO A 110 0.57 -6.16 -17.43
C PRO A 110 1.50 -7.38 -17.35
N ALA A 111 2.07 -7.82 -18.47
CA ALA A 111 3.02 -8.94 -18.47
C ALA A 111 4.28 -8.66 -17.66
N VAL A 112 4.81 -7.43 -17.72
CA VAL A 112 6.00 -7.05 -16.95
C VAL A 112 5.70 -6.99 -15.45
N ILE A 113 4.53 -6.49 -15.05
CA ILE A 113 4.08 -6.51 -13.66
C ILE A 113 3.86 -7.95 -13.19
N HIS A 114 3.20 -8.78 -14.00
CA HIS A 114 2.99 -10.19 -13.70
C HIS A 114 4.32 -10.91 -13.46
N HIS A 115 5.33 -10.68 -14.33
CA HIS A 115 6.69 -11.17 -14.12
C HIS A 115 7.30 -10.74 -12.79
N ALA A 116 7.06 -9.49 -12.35
CA ALA A 116 7.54 -9.00 -11.07
C ALA A 116 6.83 -9.73 -9.90
N LEU A 117 5.52 -9.95 -9.99
CA LEU A 117 4.75 -10.68 -8.98
C LEU A 117 5.11 -12.17 -8.94
N GLN A 118 5.47 -12.80 -10.05
CA GLN A 118 6.03 -14.16 -10.05
C GLN A 118 7.37 -14.21 -9.29
N ARG A 119 8.21 -13.17 -9.36
CA ARG A 119 9.42 -13.07 -8.53
C ARG A 119 9.08 -12.92 -7.05
N TRP A 120 8.02 -12.16 -6.71
CA TRP A 120 7.52 -12.13 -5.35
C TRP A 120 7.08 -13.53 -4.87
N LEU A 121 6.36 -14.29 -5.69
CA LEU A 121 5.93 -15.65 -5.36
C LEU A 121 7.12 -16.55 -4.97
N VAL A 122 8.26 -16.42 -5.68
CA VAL A 122 9.50 -17.12 -5.32
C VAL A 122 9.98 -16.74 -3.91
N THR A 123 9.85 -15.47 -3.52
CA THR A 123 10.25 -15.03 -2.16
C THR A 123 9.33 -15.61 -1.07
N GLN A 124 8.14 -16.07 -1.44
CA GLN A 124 7.21 -16.76 -0.54
C GLN A 124 7.50 -18.26 -0.40
N GLY A 125 8.57 -18.76 -1.04
CA GLY A 125 8.94 -20.18 -1.02
C GLY A 125 8.09 -21.05 -1.95
N VAL A 126 7.44 -20.46 -2.93
CA VAL A 126 6.63 -21.15 -3.95
C VAL A 126 7.36 -21.08 -5.28
N GLU A 127 7.57 -22.21 -5.93
CA GLU A 127 8.11 -22.25 -7.29
C GLU A 127 6.96 -22.00 -8.26
N PRO A 128 7.01 -20.90 -9.04
CA PRO A 128 5.94 -20.59 -9.98
C PRO A 128 5.97 -21.50 -11.21
N ALA A 129 4.79 -21.80 -11.76
CA ALA A 129 4.67 -22.54 -13.02
C ALA A 129 5.32 -21.78 -14.18
N LEU A 130 5.22 -20.45 -14.17
CA LEU A 130 5.93 -19.56 -15.07
C LEU A 130 7.30 -19.21 -14.45
N SER A 131 8.38 -19.73 -14.99
CA SER A 131 9.72 -19.42 -14.49
C SER A 131 10.10 -17.97 -14.76
N PRO A 132 10.03 -17.06 -13.77
CA PRO A 132 10.43 -15.67 -13.98
C PRO A 132 11.94 -15.54 -14.05
N CYS A 133 12.42 -14.55 -14.81
CA CYS A 133 13.81 -14.13 -14.67
C CYS A 133 14.07 -13.68 -13.22
N ARG A 134 15.11 -14.20 -12.59
CA ARG A 134 15.48 -13.88 -11.20
C ARG A 134 16.46 -12.69 -11.12
N ASP A 135 16.33 -11.75 -12.05
CA ASP A 135 17.23 -10.60 -12.24
C ASP A 135 16.76 -9.31 -11.56
N GLY A 136 15.65 -9.37 -10.83
CA GLY A 136 15.06 -8.21 -10.14
C GLY A 136 15.92 -7.65 -8.99
N TRP A 137 15.66 -6.41 -8.60
CA TRP A 137 16.33 -5.79 -7.45
C TRP A 137 15.76 -6.33 -6.13
N LEU A 138 14.42 -6.44 -6.05
CA LEU A 138 13.70 -6.80 -4.82
C LEU A 138 13.90 -8.28 -4.47
N ILE A 139 13.99 -9.16 -5.44
CA ILE A 139 14.26 -10.59 -5.20
C ILE A 139 15.60 -10.83 -4.49
N ARG A 140 16.53 -9.88 -4.52
CA ARG A 140 17.82 -9.95 -3.84
C ARG A 140 17.78 -9.46 -2.39
N GLN A 141 16.66 -8.83 -1.97
CA GLN A 141 16.48 -8.31 -0.62
C GLN A 141 16.00 -9.43 0.29
N LYS A 142 16.86 -9.91 1.18
CA LYS A 142 16.56 -11.04 2.08
C LYS A 142 15.38 -10.75 3.01
N GLU A 143 15.16 -9.51 3.36
CA GLU A 143 14.05 -9.04 4.20
C GLU A 143 12.69 -9.32 3.58
N LEU A 144 12.62 -9.44 2.25
CA LEU A 144 11.39 -9.76 1.51
C LEU A 144 11.15 -11.28 1.37
N TRP A 145 12.10 -12.12 1.81
CA TRP A 145 11.98 -13.58 1.76
C TRP A 145 11.25 -14.15 2.99
N SER A 146 10.38 -13.38 3.58
CA SER A 146 9.58 -13.80 4.72
C SER A 146 8.11 -13.86 4.34
N ARG A 147 7.50 -15.02 4.59
CA ARG A 147 6.06 -15.18 4.39
C ARG A 147 5.31 -14.45 5.49
N ARG A 148 4.43 -13.51 5.11
CA ARG A 148 3.70 -12.66 6.05
C ARG A 148 2.25 -12.55 5.64
N ALA A 149 1.54 -13.63 5.90
CA ALA A 149 0.10 -13.79 5.66
C ALA A 149 -0.38 -13.55 4.22
N PRO A 150 0.36 -14.02 3.17
CA PRO A 150 -0.08 -13.78 1.81
C PRO A 150 -1.48 -14.33 1.57
N GLY A 151 -2.35 -13.49 0.99
CA GLY A 151 -3.72 -13.83 0.67
C GLY A 151 -3.81 -15.03 -0.27
N ASN A 152 -4.68 -15.99 0.03
CA ASN A 152 -4.85 -17.18 -0.80
C ASN A 152 -5.28 -16.85 -2.24
N THR A 153 -6.10 -15.80 -2.42
CA THR A 153 -6.51 -15.34 -3.76
C THR A 153 -5.31 -14.87 -4.59
N CYS A 154 -4.40 -14.09 -3.98
CA CYS A 154 -3.20 -13.61 -4.66
C CYS A 154 -2.25 -14.76 -4.99
N LEU A 155 -2.08 -15.72 -4.05
CA LEU A 155 -1.24 -16.88 -4.27
C LEU A 155 -1.80 -17.78 -5.38
N SER A 156 -3.10 -18.14 -5.34
CA SER A 156 -3.70 -19.02 -6.36
C SER A 156 -3.65 -18.37 -7.73
N ALA A 157 -3.98 -17.08 -7.86
CA ALA A 157 -3.93 -16.38 -9.13
C ALA A 157 -2.54 -16.43 -9.78
N LEU A 158 -1.47 -16.32 -8.98
CA LEU A 158 -0.10 -16.39 -9.48
C LEU A 158 0.39 -17.81 -9.73
N ILE A 159 -0.03 -18.78 -8.92
CA ILE A 159 0.33 -20.20 -9.07
C ILE A 159 -0.34 -20.79 -10.31
N ASP A 160 -1.63 -20.49 -10.51
CA ASP A 160 -2.44 -21.08 -11.57
C ASP A 160 -2.29 -20.36 -12.92
N SER A 161 -1.47 -19.32 -12.99
CA SER A 161 -1.19 -18.58 -14.23
C SER A 161 -0.51 -19.49 -15.26
N ALA A 162 -1.11 -19.61 -16.43
CA ALA A 162 -0.58 -20.38 -17.56
C ALA A 162 0.35 -19.55 -18.46
N GLU A 163 0.18 -18.23 -18.48
CA GLU A 163 0.96 -17.30 -19.30
C GLU A 163 1.07 -15.92 -18.64
N PHE A 164 2.04 -15.11 -19.08
CA PHE A 164 2.17 -13.73 -18.63
C PHE A 164 1.17 -12.84 -19.38
N GLY A 165 0.21 -12.26 -18.67
CA GLY A 165 -0.79 -11.44 -19.32
C GLY A 165 -1.80 -10.78 -18.40
N GLU A 166 -2.95 -10.48 -18.97
CA GLU A 166 -4.02 -9.71 -18.35
C GLU A 166 -5.13 -10.58 -17.74
N HIS A 167 -5.15 -11.87 -18.08
CA HIS A 167 -6.28 -12.72 -17.70
C HIS A 167 -6.20 -13.12 -16.23
N ALA A 168 -7.26 -12.82 -15.50
CA ALA A 168 -7.47 -13.36 -14.17
C ALA A 168 -7.84 -14.84 -14.26
N VAL A 169 -7.27 -15.66 -13.37
CA VAL A 169 -7.49 -17.11 -13.30
C VAL A 169 -8.26 -17.54 -12.07
N ASN A 170 -8.86 -16.59 -11.34
CA ASN A 170 -9.63 -16.83 -10.12
C ASN A 170 -10.94 -16.05 -10.08
#